data_47d1813fab9c93761937b0550a4fd9c2
#
_entry.id   47d1813fab9c93761937b0550a4fd9c2
#
_cell.length_a   1.000
_cell.length_b   1.000
_cell.length_c   1.000
_cell.angle_alpha   90.00
_cell.angle_beta   90.00
_cell.angle_gamma   90.00
#
_symmetry.space_group_name_H-M   'P 1'
#
loop_
_entity.id
_entity.type
_entity.pdbx_description
1 polymer ?
#
loop_
_entity_poly.entity_id
_entity_poly.type
_entity_poly.pdbx_seq_one_letter_code
_entity_poly.pdbx_strand_id
1 'polypeptide(L)'
;MKNSLVLFTGFFTVFLVIASPQDTIQSEKEFNMTNNVYKILREDEWDSALQTGKIITDLDNKDGFIHLSTATQLAITLSFFFQDSDVVLLLQLDLAKIDQSKLKFEEPYPNKGKRRSAFPHLYSGLSTDQISNIWTLEKGSFKLPEVVLLEAENSKEN
;
A
#
# COMPACT_ATOMS: atom_id res chain seq x y z
N MET A 1 -15.53 47.52 60.96
CA MET A 1 -14.89 46.31 60.42
C MET A 1 -15.51 46.10 59.04
N LYS A 2 -14.79 46.42 57.94
CA LYS A 2 -15.27 46.30 56.55
C LYS A 2 -14.49 45.17 55.88
N ASN A 3 -15.19 44.07 55.60
CA ASN A 3 -14.63 42.97 54.81
C ASN A 3 -14.75 43.30 53.33
N SER A 4 -13.61 43.44 52.67
CA SER A 4 -13.52 43.63 51.24
C SER A 4 -13.35 42.26 50.57
N LEU A 5 -14.33 41.83 49.76
CA LEU A 5 -14.30 40.61 48.98
C LEU A 5 -13.68 40.95 47.60
N VAL A 6 -12.48 40.44 47.33
CA VAL A 6 -11.84 40.58 46.03
C VAL A 6 -12.26 39.40 45.16
N LEU A 7 -13.08 39.69 44.12
CA LEU A 7 -13.39 38.71 43.07
C LEU A 7 -12.24 38.66 42.08
N PHE A 8 -11.57 37.51 41.98
CA PHE A 8 -10.63 37.20 40.94
C PHE A 8 -11.39 36.63 39.71
N THR A 9 -11.62 37.42 38.70
CA THR A 9 -12.12 36.96 37.38
C THR A 9 -10.95 36.48 36.56
N GLY A 10 -10.70 35.16 36.59
CA GLY A 10 -9.75 34.50 35.69
C GLY A 10 -10.34 34.41 34.29
N PHE A 11 -9.76 35.20 33.36
CA PHE A 11 -10.01 35.01 31.93
C PHE A 11 -9.32 33.73 31.46
N PHE A 12 -10.09 32.69 31.19
CA PHE A 12 -9.60 31.47 30.52
C PHE A 12 -9.62 31.71 29.03
N THR A 13 -8.48 32.11 28.48
CA THR A 13 -8.34 32.24 27.02
C THR A 13 -8.18 30.86 26.42
N VAL A 14 -9.25 30.34 25.84
CA VAL A 14 -9.18 29.09 25.04
C VAL A 14 -8.52 29.43 23.72
N PHE A 15 -7.28 28.99 23.53
CA PHE A 15 -6.63 29.03 22.22
C PHE A 15 -7.21 27.87 21.39
N LEU A 16 -8.14 28.22 20.51
CA LEU A 16 -8.58 27.29 19.46
C LEU A 16 -7.48 27.23 18.40
N VAL A 17 -6.65 26.19 18.42
CA VAL A 17 -5.69 25.91 17.37
C VAL A 17 -6.48 25.36 16.18
N ILE A 18 -6.73 26.21 15.18
CA ILE A 18 -7.32 25.78 13.92
C ILE A 18 -6.16 25.25 13.06
N ALA A 19 -6.07 23.93 12.86
CA ALA A 19 -5.12 23.34 11.93
C ALA A 19 -5.34 23.90 10.53
N SER A 20 -4.25 24.26 9.83
CA SER A 20 -4.35 24.82 8.49
C SER A 20 -4.76 23.73 7.49
N PRO A 21 -5.45 24.07 6.39
CA PRO A 21 -5.80 23.10 5.35
C PRO A 21 -4.59 22.39 4.73
N GLN A 22 -3.40 23.00 4.83
CA GLN A 22 -2.14 22.42 4.33
C GLN A 22 -1.66 21.24 5.21
N ASP A 23 -1.85 21.32 6.54
CA ASP A 23 -1.44 20.25 7.46
C ASP A 23 -2.33 19.00 7.25
N THR A 24 -3.62 19.20 6.95
CA THR A 24 -4.55 18.09 6.65
C THR A 24 -4.21 17.38 5.34
N ILE A 25 -3.87 18.15 4.28
CA ILE A 25 -3.48 17.60 2.97
C ILE A 25 -2.14 16.87 3.06
N GLN A 26 -1.19 17.37 3.86
CA GLN A 26 0.11 16.75 4.06
C GLN A 26 -0.03 15.40 4.79
N SER A 27 -0.86 15.35 5.84
CA SER A 27 -1.12 14.11 6.60
C SER A 27 -1.87 13.05 5.77
N GLU A 28 -2.83 13.46 4.92
CA GLU A 28 -3.52 12.54 4.00
C GLU A 28 -2.59 12.01 2.91
N LYS A 29 -1.65 12.83 2.41
CA LYS A 29 -0.67 12.43 1.40
C LYS A 29 0.40 11.51 1.98
N GLU A 30 0.87 11.76 3.20
CA GLU A 30 1.80 10.88 3.93
C GLU A 30 1.13 9.53 4.27
N PHE A 31 -0.12 9.54 4.75
CA PHE A 31 -0.87 8.33 5.04
C PHE A 31 -1.07 7.43 3.81
N ASN A 32 -1.34 8.04 2.64
CA ASN A 32 -1.51 7.28 1.39
C ASN A 32 -0.20 6.70 0.82
N MET A 33 0.96 7.30 1.10
CA MET A 33 2.24 6.79 0.59
C MET A 33 2.75 5.55 1.34
N THR A 34 2.37 5.37 2.62
CA THR A 34 2.84 4.25 3.45
C THR A 34 2.02 2.97 3.32
N ASN A 35 0.85 3.02 2.67
CA ASN A 35 -0.11 1.90 2.60
C ASN A 35 -0.39 1.39 1.18
N ASN A 36 0.37 1.81 0.17
CA ASN A 36 0.17 1.31 -1.18
C ASN A 36 0.43 -0.20 -1.27
N VAL A 37 -0.38 -0.87 -2.09
CA VAL A 37 -0.22 -2.28 -2.39
C VAL A 37 -0.05 -2.49 -3.88
N TYR A 38 0.70 -3.53 -4.22
CA TYR A 38 1.18 -3.77 -5.57
C TYR A 38 0.88 -5.20 -6.00
N LYS A 39 0.48 -5.38 -7.25
CA LYS A 39 0.44 -6.67 -7.95
C LYS A 39 1.63 -6.74 -8.89
N ILE A 40 2.28 -7.89 -8.98
CA ILE A 40 3.29 -8.19 -9.98
C ILE A 40 2.70 -9.21 -10.92
N LEU A 41 2.82 -8.97 -12.22
CA LEU A 41 2.35 -9.87 -13.28
C LEU A 41 3.49 -10.16 -14.26
N ARG A 42 3.47 -11.34 -14.88
CA ARG A 42 4.22 -11.64 -16.10
C ARG A 42 3.54 -10.95 -17.29
N GLU A 43 4.24 -10.84 -18.42
CA GLU A 43 3.70 -10.19 -19.61
C GLU A 43 2.42 -10.88 -20.13
N ASP A 44 2.42 -12.19 -20.19
CA ASP A 44 1.27 -12.99 -20.63
C ASP A 44 0.06 -12.88 -19.70
N GLU A 45 0.29 -12.79 -18.38
CA GLU A 45 -0.77 -12.53 -17.39
C GLU A 45 -1.37 -11.14 -17.57
N TRP A 46 -0.53 -10.13 -17.87
CA TRP A 46 -0.99 -8.78 -18.17
C TRP A 46 -1.76 -8.70 -19.49
N ASP A 47 -1.28 -9.36 -20.54
CA ASP A 47 -1.98 -9.44 -21.82
C ASP A 47 -3.36 -10.07 -21.67
N SER A 48 -3.48 -11.11 -20.86
CA SER A 48 -4.77 -11.71 -20.51
C SER A 48 -5.66 -10.74 -19.73
N ALA A 49 -5.08 -9.96 -18.80
CA ALA A 49 -5.82 -8.98 -18.05
C ALA A 49 -6.38 -7.84 -18.94
N LEU A 50 -5.61 -7.39 -19.94
CA LEU A 50 -6.07 -6.39 -20.91
C LEU A 50 -7.24 -6.89 -21.76
N GLN A 51 -7.25 -8.18 -22.12
CA GLN A 51 -8.32 -8.76 -22.94
C GLN A 51 -9.60 -8.99 -22.13
N THR A 52 -9.47 -9.37 -20.86
CA THR A 52 -10.60 -9.77 -20.00
C THR A 52 -11.11 -8.66 -19.09
N GLY A 53 -10.32 -7.62 -18.88
CA GLY A 53 -10.53 -6.59 -17.87
C GLY A 53 -10.27 -7.06 -16.43
N LYS A 54 -9.86 -8.33 -16.24
CA LYS A 54 -9.69 -8.95 -14.92
C LYS A 54 -8.21 -9.27 -14.66
N ILE A 55 -7.74 -8.90 -13.49
CA ILE A 55 -6.39 -9.21 -13.01
C ILE A 55 -6.47 -10.40 -12.06
N ILE A 56 -6.09 -11.57 -12.55
CA ILE A 56 -6.09 -12.81 -11.78
C ILE A 56 -5.08 -13.78 -12.41
N THR A 57 -4.27 -14.42 -11.58
CA THR A 57 -3.30 -15.44 -12.00
C THR A 57 -3.79 -16.84 -11.64
N ASP A 58 -3.14 -17.87 -12.14
CA ASP A 58 -3.44 -19.27 -11.77
C ASP A 58 -3.24 -19.52 -10.27
N LEU A 59 -2.22 -18.87 -9.68
CA LEU A 59 -1.99 -18.93 -8.24
C LEU A 59 -3.14 -18.28 -7.46
N ASP A 60 -3.61 -17.11 -7.89
CA ASP A 60 -4.73 -16.42 -7.25
C ASP A 60 -6.01 -17.27 -7.32
N ASN A 61 -6.28 -17.88 -8.47
CA ASN A 61 -7.42 -18.81 -8.65
C ASN A 61 -7.33 -20.01 -7.72
N LYS A 62 -6.14 -20.60 -7.58
CA LYS A 62 -5.90 -21.75 -6.73
C LYS A 62 -6.09 -21.44 -5.24
N ASP A 63 -5.60 -20.29 -4.80
CA ASP A 63 -5.56 -19.92 -3.38
C ASP A 63 -6.81 -19.13 -2.96
N GLY A 64 -7.60 -18.63 -3.92
CA GLY A 64 -8.90 -17.98 -3.68
C GLY A 64 -8.81 -16.50 -3.28
N PHE A 65 -7.66 -15.85 -3.49
CA PHE A 65 -7.42 -14.42 -3.24
C PHE A 65 -6.33 -13.88 -4.16
N ILE A 66 -6.31 -12.57 -4.38
CA ILE A 66 -5.25 -11.90 -5.15
C ILE A 66 -4.04 -11.67 -4.24
N HIS A 67 -2.88 -12.22 -4.63
CA HIS A 67 -1.61 -12.01 -3.95
C HIS A 67 -1.05 -10.63 -4.28
N LEU A 68 -0.72 -9.88 -3.25
CA LEU A 68 -0.19 -8.53 -3.34
C LEU A 68 1.11 -8.38 -2.52
N SER A 69 1.78 -7.26 -2.68
CA SER A 69 2.98 -6.89 -1.91
C SER A 69 2.90 -5.42 -1.48
N THR A 70 3.47 -5.09 -0.34
CA THR A 70 3.81 -3.70 -0.01
C THR A 70 5.13 -3.31 -0.68
N ALA A 71 5.47 -2.02 -0.74
CA ALA A 71 6.72 -1.54 -1.30
C ALA A 71 7.96 -2.23 -0.68
N THR A 72 7.96 -2.43 0.64
CA THR A 72 9.05 -3.10 1.37
C THR A 72 9.20 -4.58 1.03
N GLN A 73 8.14 -5.22 0.49
CA GLN A 73 8.13 -6.64 0.15
C GLN A 73 8.49 -6.92 -1.31
N LEU A 74 8.48 -5.90 -2.20
CA LEU A 74 8.66 -6.10 -3.64
C LEU A 74 9.98 -6.76 -3.99
N ALA A 75 11.10 -6.31 -3.42
CA ALA A 75 12.41 -6.86 -3.73
C ALA A 75 12.49 -8.36 -3.42
N ILE A 76 11.97 -8.79 -2.27
CA ILE A 76 11.98 -10.19 -1.89
C ILE A 76 10.98 -11.02 -2.72
N THR A 77 9.82 -10.45 -3.07
CA THR A 77 8.84 -11.11 -3.92
C THR A 77 9.39 -11.34 -5.33
N LEU A 78 10.00 -10.32 -5.95
CA LEU A 78 10.66 -10.43 -7.24
C LEU A 78 11.77 -11.50 -7.22
N SER A 79 12.61 -11.50 -6.18
CA SER A 79 13.73 -12.44 -6.07
C SER A 79 13.31 -13.89 -5.84
N PHE A 80 12.10 -14.17 -5.33
CA PHE A 80 11.66 -15.53 -5.06
C PHE A 80 10.77 -16.11 -6.15
N PHE A 81 9.97 -15.26 -6.83
CA PHE A 81 8.91 -15.76 -7.70
C PHE A 81 9.06 -15.37 -9.17
N PHE A 82 9.97 -14.43 -9.48
CA PHE A 82 10.10 -13.88 -10.84
C PHE A 82 11.52 -13.94 -11.40
N GLN A 83 12.41 -14.78 -10.83
CA GLN A 83 13.78 -14.95 -11.33
C GLN A 83 13.87 -15.50 -12.75
N ASP A 84 12.86 -16.23 -13.17
CA ASP A 84 12.71 -16.83 -14.49
C ASP A 84 12.10 -15.90 -15.55
N SER A 85 11.63 -14.71 -15.15
CA SER A 85 11.01 -13.72 -16.05
C SER A 85 12.03 -12.67 -16.47
N ASP A 86 12.07 -12.36 -17.77
CA ASP A 86 12.93 -11.28 -18.29
C ASP A 86 12.28 -9.90 -18.10
N VAL A 87 10.96 -9.86 -18.12
CA VAL A 87 10.14 -8.67 -17.91
C VAL A 87 8.99 -9.01 -16.99
N VAL A 88 8.62 -8.07 -16.09
CA VAL A 88 7.40 -8.13 -15.30
C VAL A 88 6.73 -6.76 -15.24
N LEU A 89 5.42 -6.74 -15.03
CA LEU A 89 4.63 -5.53 -14.81
C LEU A 89 4.41 -5.36 -13.33
N LEU A 90 4.80 -4.19 -12.80
CA LEU A 90 4.48 -3.77 -11.43
C LEU A 90 3.26 -2.84 -11.50
N LEU A 91 2.17 -3.25 -10.86
CA LEU A 91 0.89 -2.54 -10.85
C LEU A 91 0.62 -2.02 -9.44
N GLN A 92 0.40 -0.71 -9.31
CA GLN A 92 -0.06 -0.10 -8.05
C GLN A 92 -1.59 -0.07 -8.05
N LEU A 93 -2.21 -0.57 -6.99
CA LEU A 93 -3.65 -0.52 -6.84
C LEU A 93 -4.13 0.88 -6.45
N ASP A 94 -5.28 1.28 -7.00
CA ASP A 94 -6.03 2.44 -6.53
C ASP A 94 -6.92 2.01 -5.35
N LEU A 95 -6.45 2.28 -4.13
CA LEU A 95 -7.14 1.87 -2.90
C LEU A 95 -8.52 2.51 -2.74
N ALA A 96 -8.82 3.60 -3.42
CA ALA A 96 -10.15 4.21 -3.40
C ALA A 96 -11.17 3.42 -4.23
N LYS A 97 -10.70 2.58 -5.17
CA LYS A 97 -11.55 1.79 -6.06
C LYS A 97 -11.73 0.33 -5.65
N ILE A 98 -11.00 -0.13 -4.64
CA ILE A 98 -11.13 -1.51 -4.15
C ILE A 98 -11.98 -1.56 -2.87
N ASP A 99 -12.58 -2.72 -2.60
CA ASP A 99 -13.22 -2.98 -1.31
C ASP A 99 -12.14 -3.27 -0.25
N GLN A 100 -11.75 -2.23 0.49
CA GLN A 100 -10.72 -2.33 1.53
C GLN A 100 -11.10 -3.30 2.66
N SER A 101 -12.37 -3.61 2.87
CA SER A 101 -12.80 -4.63 3.84
C SER A 101 -12.37 -6.04 3.43
N LYS A 102 -12.06 -6.24 2.15
CA LYS A 102 -11.56 -7.49 1.57
C LYS A 102 -10.04 -7.55 1.46
N LEU A 103 -9.33 -6.45 1.75
CA LEU A 103 -7.87 -6.42 1.81
C LEU A 103 -7.43 -6.84 3.21
N LYS A 104 -6.71 -7.96 3.31
CA LYS A 104 -6.22 -8.52 4.57
C LYS A 104 -4.71 -8.68 4.54
N PHE A 105 -4.08 -8.48 5.68
CA PHE A 105 -2.65 -8.74 5.86
C PHE A 105 -2.48 -10.03 6.64
N GLU A 106 -1.89 -11.05 6.01
CA GLU A 106 -1.80 -12.41 6.55
C GLU A 106 -0.37 -12.94 6.46
N GLU A 107 0.05 -13.65 7.50
CA GLU A 107 1.36 -14.29 7.52
C GLU A 107 1.40 -15.46 6.50
N PRO A 108 2.54 -15.68 5.81
CA PRO A 108 2.67 -16.78 4.87
C PRO A 108 2.53 -18.14 5.57
N TYR A 109 1.70 -19.00 5.02
CA TYR A 109 1.50 -20.38 5.52
C TYR A 109 2.02 -21.42 4.52
N PRO A 110 2.76 -22.44 4.95
CA PRO A 110 3.38 -22.60 6.28
C PRO A 110 4.51 -21.61 6.50
N ASN A 111 4.59 -21.04 7.71
CA ASN A 111 5.66 -20.12 8.07
C ASN A 111 6.99 -20.87 8.17
N LYS A 112 7.75 -20.94 7.05
CA LYS A 112 9.05 -21.60 6.97
C LYS A 112 10.22 -20.73 7.43
N GLY A 113 9.95 -19.69 8.24
CA GLY A 113 10.97 -18.87 8.90
C GLY A 113 11.73 -17.87 8.03
N LYS A 114 11.47 -17.84 6.72
CA LYS A 114 12.15 -16.91 5.77
C LYS A 114 11.41 -15.58 5.58
N ARG A 115 10.11 -15.54 5.86
CA ARG A 115 9.27 -14.36 5.74
C ARG A 115 8.58 -14.11 7.07
N ARG A 116 8.77 -12.94 7.64
CA ARG A 116 8.23 -12.57 8.95
C ARG A 116 7.13 -11.52 8.89
N SER A 117 6.92 -10.91 7.73
CA SER A 117 5.90 -9.88 7.56
C SER A 117 4.64 -10.46 6.92
N ALA A 118 3.49 -9.99 7.37
CA ALA A 118 2.21 -10.28 6.75
C ALA A 118 2.15 -9.70 5.32
N PHE A 119 1.61 -10.47 4.38
CA PHE A 119 1.41 -10.05 2.99
C PHE A 119 -0.03 -9.62 2.77
N PRO A 120 -0.26 -8.58 1.95
CA PRO A 120 -1.62 -8.19 1.60
C PRO A 120 -2.24 -9.19 0.63
N HIS A 121 -3.45 -9.65 0.96
CA HIS A 121 -4.30 -10.53 0.15
C HIS A 121 -5.64 -9.84 -0.09
N LEU A 122 -6.10 -9.78 -1.34
CA LEU A 122 -7.38 -9.20 -1.68
C LEU A 122 -8.39 -10.31 -1.98
N TYR A 123 -9.43 -10.41 -1.16
CA TYR A 123 -10.50 -11.41 -1.25
C TYR A 123 -11.71 -10.95 -2.11
N SER A 124 -11.48 -9.99 -2.98
CA SER A 124 -12.43 -9.59 -4.04
C SER A 124 -11.75 -9.70 -5.41
N GLY A 125 -12.53 -9.60 -6.47
CA GLY A 125 -11.98 -9.47 -7.82
C GLY A 125 -11.16 -8.17 -7.94
N LEU A 126 -10.14 -8.21 -8.81
CA LEU A 126 -9.34 -7.06 -9.19
C LEU A 126 -9.50 -6.84 -10.69
N SER A 127 -9.72 -5.60 -11.12
CA SER A 127 -9.88 -5.22 -12.52
C SER A 127 -8.84 -4.17 -12.94
N THR A 128 -8.63 -4.05 -14.23
CA THR A 128 -7.62 -3.14 -14.81
C THR A 128 -7.91 -1.67 -14.52
N ASP A 129 -9.17 -1.27 -14.36
CA ASP A 129 -9.58 0.10 -14.01
C ASP A 129 -9.31 0.46 -12.54
N GLN A 130 -8.97 -0.52 -11.70
CA GLN A 130 -8.57 -0.35 -10.30
C GLN A 130 -7.05 -0.16 -10.13
N ILE A 131 -6.30 -0.02 -11.22
CA ILE A 131 -4.86 0.23 -11.20
C ILE A 131 -4.58 1.72 -11.40
N SER A 132 -3.78 2.30 -10.52
CA SER A 132 -3.40 3.73 -10.57
C SER A 132 -2.11 3.96 -11.37
N ASN A 133 -1.13 3.05 -11.27
CA ASN A 133 0.15 3.16 -11.98
C ASN A 133 0.63 1.78 -12.42
N ILE A 134 1.37 1.76 -13.55
CA ILE A 134 1.95 0.56 -14.12
C ILE A 134 3.39 0.87 -14.52
N TRP A 135 4.32 0.01 -14.12
CA TRP A 135 5.73 0.08 -14.51
C TRP A 135 6.20 -1.26 -15.08
N THR A 136 6.98 -1.19 -16.14
CA THR A 136 7.69 -2.34 -16.69
C THR A 136 9.04 -2.47 -16.00
N LEU A 137 9.35 -3.64 -15.46
CA LEU A 137 10.62 -3.93 -14.80
C LEU A 137 11.35 -5.00 -15.58
N GLU A 138 12.59 -4.68 -16.02
CA GLU A 138 13.46 -5.59 -16.77
C GLU A 138 14.38 -6.37 -15.82
N LYS A 139 14.69 -7.61 -16.19
CA LYS A 139 15.64 -8.48 -15.49
C LYS A 139 17.05 -7.91 -15.49
N GLY A 140 17.80 -8.25 -14.46
CA GLY A 140 19.22 -7.85 -14.29
C GLY A 140 19.42 -6.84 -13.18
N SER A 141 18.42 -6.06 -12.91
CA SER A 141 18.32 -5.24 -11.71
C SER A 141 16.88 -4.81 -11.53
N PHE A 142 15.89 -5.70 -11.42
CA PHE A 142 14.51 -5.19 -11.23
C PHE A 142 14.54 -3.85 -10.47
N LYS A 143 14.79 -2.77 -11.23
CA LYS A 143 14.97 -1.44 -10.67
C LYS A 143 13.60 -0.89 -10.35
N LEU A 144 13.27 -0.89 -9.07
CA LEU A 144 12.02 -0.32 -8.63
C LEU A 144 11.96 1.19 -8.95
N PRO A 145 10.78 1.73 -9.30
CA PRO A 145 10.58 3.16 -9.45
C PRO A 145 10.98 3.92 -8.19
N GLU A 146 11.55 5.11 -8.33
CA GLU A 146 12.03 5.93 -7.21
C GLU A 146 10.94 6.18 -6.16
N VAL A 147 9.70 6.46 -6.60
CA VAL A 147 8.56 6.66 -5.69
C VAL A 147 8.30 5.43 -4.80
N VAL A 148 8.50 4.23 -5.35
CA VAL A 148 8.34 2.97 -4.60
C VAL A 148 9.49 2.74 -3.63
N LEU A 149 10.71 3.12 -4.01
CA LEU A 149 11.88 3.06 -3.13
C LEU A 149 11.74 4.01 -1.94
N LEU A 150 11.29 5.23 -2.18
CA LEU A 150 11.05 6.23 -1.12
C LEU A 150 9.94 5.78 -0.17
N GLU A 151 8.87 5.19 -0.68
CA GLU A 151 7.82 4.59 0.16
C GLU A 151 8.38 3.48 1.05
N ALA A 152 9.19 2.58 0.48
CA ALA A 152 9.80 1.49 1.24
C ALA A 152 10.76 1.98 2.33
N GLU A 153 11.46 3.09 2.12
CA GLU A 153 12.36 3.70 3.11
C GLU A 153 11.56 4.33 4.26
N ASN A 154 10.56 5.14 3.94
CA ASN A 154 9.71 5.80 4.94
C ASN A 154 8.91 4.81 5.81
N SER A 155 8.59 3.63 5.27
CA SER A 155 7.85 2.59 6.00
C SER A 155 8.69 1.87 7.08
N LYS A 156 10.01 2.08 7.12
CA LYS A 156 10.92 1.45 8.12
C LYS A 156 11.05 2.27 9.40
N GLU A 157 10.62 3.53 9.41
CA GLU A 157 10.78 4.45 10.55
C GLU A 157 9.60 4.43 11.53
N ASN A 158 8.58 3.62 11.26
CA ASN A 158 7.40 3.38 12.09
C ASN A 158 7.39 1.94 12.63
#